data_54bca55a72c00ec516e5450a7b4601a2
#
_entry.id   54bca55a72c00ec516e5450a7b4601a2
#
_cell.length_a   1.000
_cell.length_b   1.000
_cell.length_c   1.000
_cell.angle_alpha   90.00
_cell.angle_beta   90.00
_cell.angle_gamma   90.00
#
_symmetry.space_group_name_H-M   'P 1'
#
loop_
_entity.id
_entity.type
_entity.pdbx_description
1 polymer ?
#
loop_
_entity_poly.entity_id
_entity_poly.type
_entity_poly.pdbx_seq_one_letter_code
_entity_poly.pdbx_strand_id
1 'polypeptide(L)'
;MTFEDMMDKIKEIGIVKGSLEKRCGFYGGKLSELASGRIAMKGQIIDDIANALDEMSEEIALLAEEVREMDTRGIGQYCVYEFTFPNGKKYYGMTINTVGRWQEGRGYKNQPVGKAIEEFGWENIEKRIIAENLAKANASLIERTLIKATGSDMPGFGYNVF
;
A
#
# COMPACT_ATOMS: atom_id res chain seq x y z
N MET A 1 40.34 6.79 -4.76
CA MET A 1 39.11 6.56 -5.55
C MET A 1 39.16 7.49 -6.75
N THR A 2 39.14 6.94 -7.94
CA THR A 2 39.08 7.73 -9.17
C THR A 2 37.65 8.20 -9.43
N PHE A 3 37.44 9.12 -10.37
CA PHE A 3 36.09 9.53 -10.77
C PHE A 3 35.29 8.38 -11.38
N GLU A 4 35.94 7.50 -12.11
CA GLU A 4 35.36 6.30 -12.70
C GLU A 4 34.88 5.32 -11.63
N ASP A 5 35.73 5.04 -10.61
CA ASP A 5 35.35 4.22 -9.44
C ASP A 5 34.11 4.78 -8.71
N MET A 6 34.01 6.10 -8.59
CA MET A 6 32.87 6.77 -7.99
C MET A 6 31.60 6.58 -8.84
N MET A 7 31.69 6.75 -10.14
CA MET A 7 30.56 6.61 -11.05
C MET A 7 30.05 5.16 -11.12
N ASP A 8 30.95 4.17 -11.03
CA ASP A 8 30.59 2.77 -10.96
C ASP A 8 29.84 2.45 -9.66
N LYS A 9 30.30 2.97 -8.53
CA LYS A 9 29.58 2.82 -7.25
C LYS A 9 28.19 3.48 -7.26
N ILE A 10 28.08 4.67 -7.83
CA ILE A 10 26.80 5.37 -7.98
C ILE A 10 25.82 4.51 -8.80
N LYS A 11 26.31 3.88 -9.87
CA LYS A 11 25.54 2.96 -10.70
C LYS A 11 25.15 1.67 -9.96
N GLU A 12 26.05 1.08 -9.18
CA GLU A 12 25.81 -0.13 -8.38
C GLU A 12 24.68 0.07 -7.36
N ILE A 13 24.60 1.25 -6.72
CA ILE A 13 23.52 1.60 -5.79
C ILE A 13 22.23 2.05 -6.50
N GLY A 14 22.17 1.99 -7.83
CA GLY A 14 20.98 2.23 -8.62
C GLY A 14 20.68 3.70 -8.93
N ILE A 15 21.60 4.62 -8.62
CA ILE A 15 21.38 6.05 -8.93
C ILE A 15 21.60 6.29 -10.43
N VAL A 16 20.54 6.82 -11.07
CA VAL A 16 20.56 7.18 -12.49
C VAL A 16 21.36 8.47 -12.69
N LYS A 17 22.34 8.41 -13.59
CA LYS A 17 23.26 9.51 -13.89
C LYS A 17 22.54 10.84 -14.19
N GLY A 18 21.48 10.83 -15.01
CA GLY A 18 20.69 12.02 -15.32
C GLY A 18 19.97 12.64 -14.13
N SER A 19 19.56 11.81 -13.15
CA SER A 19 18.97 12.26 -11.90
C SER A 19 20.01 13.00 -11.05
N LEU A 20 21.23 12.46 -10.97
CA LEU A 20 22.33 13.09 -10.26
C LEU A 20 22.73 14.41 -10.92
N GLU A 21 22.88 14.45 -12.26
CA GLU A 21 23.18 15.68 -13.02
C GLU A 21 22.16 16.78 -12.73
N LYS A 22 20.87 16.43 -12.72
CA LYS A 22 19.80 17.39 -12.43
C LYS A 22 19.90 17.97 -11.02
N ARG A 23 20.21 17.15 -10.01
CA ARG A 23 20.34 17.60 -8.61
C ARG A 23 21.57 18.48 -8.40
N CYS A 24 22.67 18.18 -9.05
CA CYS A 24 23.86 19.02 -9.04
C CYS A 24 23.67 20.33 -9.81
N GLY A 25 22.52 20.57 -10.48
CA GLY A 25 22.34 21.70 -11.36
C GLY A 25 23.20 21.65 -12.63
N PHE A 26 23.60 20.45 -13.03
CA PHE A 26 24.43 20.23 -14.21
C PHE A 26 23.55 20.10 -15.46
N TYR A 27 24.11 20.51 -16.61
CA TYR A 27 23.49 20.17 -17.89
C TYR A 27 23.66 18.67 -18.20
N GLY A 28 22.75 18.12 -19.01
CA GLY A 28 22.80 16.70 -19.37
C GLY A 28 24.08 16.34 -20.13
N GLY A 29 24.76 15.31 -19.64
CA GLY A 29 26.02 14.82 -20.19
C GLY A 29 27.30 15.36 -19.51
N LYS A 30 27.18 16.31 -18.56
CA LYS A 30 28.36 16.88 -17.86
C LYS A 30 29.18 15.81 -17.14
N LEU A 31 28.55 14.84 -16.48
CA LEU A 31 29.28 13.75 -15.83
C LEU A 31 30.00 12.84 -16.84
N SER A 32 29.46 12.69 -18.06
CA SER A 32 30.15 11.99 -19.15
C SER A 32 31.37 12.72 -19.67
N GLU A 33 31.30 14.03 -19.73
CA GLU A 33 32.45 14.88 -20.15
C GLU A 33 33.54 14.91 -19.11
N LEU A 34 33.18 14.89 -17.82
CA LEU A 34 34.12 14.70 -16.71
C LEU A 34 34.81 13.33 -16.78
N ALA A 35 34.04 12.26 -16.99
CA ALA A 35 34.57 10.89 -17.10
C ALA A 35 35.51 10.72 -18.30
N SER A 36 35.20 11.41 -19.42
CA SER A 36 36.07 11.37 -20.63
C SER A 36 37.24 12.34 -20.58
N GLY A 37 37.37 13.13 -19.51
CA GLY A 37 38.42 14.16 -19.39
C GLY A 37 38.24 15.37 -20.31
N ARG A 38 37.08 15.54 -20.96
CA ARG A 38 36.79 16.68 -21.82
C ARG A 38 36.72 17.99 -21.04
N ILE A 39 36.26 17.90 -19.79
CA ILE A 39 36.27 19.03 -18.86
C ILE A 39 37.04 18.64 -17.61
N ALA A 40 37.73 19.63 -17.03
CA ALA A 40 38.53 19.39 -15.83
C ALA A 40 37.67 19.26 -14.59
N MET A 41 38.00 18.28 -13.73
CA MET A 41 37.40 18.16 -12.40
C MET A 41 37.86 19.34 -11.54
N LYS A 42 36.92 20.06 -10.96
CA LYS A 42 37.15 21.16 -10.02
C LYS A 42 36.60 20.78 -8.64
N GLY A 43 37.15 21.34 -7.58
CA GLY A 43 36.69 21.07 -6.21
C GLY A 43 35.18 21.31 -6.05
N GLN A 44 34.70 22.43 -6.60
CA GLN A 44 33.26 22.76 -6.56
C GLN A 44 32.37 21.64 -7.17
N ILE A 45 32.82 20.98 -8.23
CA ILE A 45 32.05 19.88 -8.86
C ILE A 45 31.98 18.68 -7.92
N ILE A 46 33.05 18.43 -7.17
CA ILE A 46 33.08 17.34 -6.17
C ILE A 46 32.10 17.67 -5.04
N ASP A 47 32.11 18.90 -4.55
CA ASP A 47 31.20 19.37 -3.51
C ASP A 47 29.73 19.30 -3.97
N ASP A 48 29.45 19.73 -5.21
CA ASP A 48 28.09 19.66 -5.80
C ASP A 48 27.59 18.21 -5.88
N ILE A 49 28.46 17.27 -6.26
CA ILE A 49 28.11 15.84 -6.30
C ILE A 49 27.92 15.29 -4.89
N ALA A 50 28.78 15.62 -3.95
CA ALA A 50 28.65 15.17 -2.56
C ALA A 50 27.35 15.65 -1.93
N ASN A 51 27.04 16.94 -2.06
CA ASN A 51 25.80 17.53 -1.55
C ASN A 51 24.55 16.87 -2.17
N ALA A 52 24.57 16.64 -3.49
CA ALA A 52 23.45 15.98 -4.17
C ALA A 52 23.26 14.52 -3.69
N LEU A 53 24.33 13.80 -3.38
CA LEU A 53 24.26 12.44 -2.82
C LEU A 53 23.74 12.45 -1.38
N ASP A 54 24.15 13.42 -0.57
CA ASP A 54 23.64 13.58 0.80
C ASP A 54 22.14 13.86 0.80
N GLU A 55 21.67 14.81 -0.03
CA GLU A 55 20.23 15.09 -0.21
C GLU A 55 19.43 13.86 -0.66
N MET A 56 19.98 13.08 -1.61
CA MET A 56 19.34 11.84 -2.07
C MET A 56 19.28 10.78 -0.95
N SER A 57 20.33 10.71 -0.12
CA SER A 57 20.37 9.79 1.02
C SER A 57 19.31 10.13 2.07
N GLU A 58 19.14 11.41 2.38
CA GLU A 58 18.09 11.88 3.30
C GLU A 58 16.68 11.59 2.76
N GLU A 59 16.44 11.85 1.48
CA GLU A 59 15.15 11.54 0.85
C GLU A 59 14.85 10.03 0.86
N ILE A 60 15.86 9.19 0.58
CA ILE A 60 15.71 7.73 0.62
C ILE A 60 15.41 7.26 2.06
N ALA A 61 16.07 7.87 3.05
CA ALA A 61 15.82 7.55 4.45
C ALA A 61 14.38 7.90 4.87
N LEU A 62 13.90 9.08 4.49
CA LEU A 62 12.51 9.51 4.73
C LEU A 62 11.49 8.59 4.03
N LEU A 63 11.75 8.26 2.75
CA LEU A 63 10.90 7.32 2.01
C LEU A 63 10.89 5.92 2.64
N ALA A 64 12.04 5.46 3.15
CA ALA A 64 12.12 4.17 3.84
C ALA A 64 11.30 4.16 5.13
N GLU A 65 11.23 5.26 5.87
CA GLU A 65 10.35 5.43 7.03
C GLU A 65 8.87 5.40 6.60
N GLU A 66 8.50 6.14 5.55
CA GLU A 66 7.13 6.13 5.03
C GLU A 66 6.72 4.73 4.55
N VAL A 67 7.61 4.00 3.87
CA VAL A 67 7.37 2.62 3.41
C VAL A 67 7.22 1.67 4.60
N ARG A 68 8.04 1.80 5.65
CA ARG A 68 7.88 1.01 6.88
C ARG A 68 6.53 1.30 7.54
N GLU A 69 6.12 2.57 7.62
CA GLU A 69 4.81 2.93 8.12
C GLU A 69 3.66 2.44 7.24
N MET A 70 3.83 2.39 5.91
CA MET A 70 2.85 1.82 4.99
C MET A 70 2.73 0.30 5.18
N ASP A 71 3.85 -0.40 5.38
CA ASP A 71 3.87 -1.86 5.61
C ASP A 71 3.22 -2.22 6.95
N THR A 72 3.46 -1.44 8.00
CA THR A 72 2.77 -1.61 9.29
C THR A 72 1.29 -1.25 9.22
N ARG A 73 0.88 -0.37 8.30
CA ARG A 73 -0.53 -0.03 8.02
C ARG A 73 -1.25 -1.08 7.16
N GLY A 74 -0.55 -1.91 6.43
CA GLY A 74 -1.11 -2.87 5.46
C GLY A 74 -0.98 -4.35 5.83
N ILE A 75 0.01 -4.73 6.63
CA ILE A 75 0.25 -6.11 7.02
C ILE A 75 -0.44 -6.38 8.35
N GLY A 76 -1.42 -7.28 8.32
CA GLY A 76 -2.03 -7.80 9.54
C GLY A 76 -3.14 -6.94 10.14
N GLN A 77 -3.76 -6.04 9.38
CA GLN A 77 -4.83 -5.17 9.90
C GLN A 77 -6.23 -5.52 9.40
N TYR A 78 -6.34 -6.43 8.44
CA TYR A 78 -7.65 -6.85 7.98
C TYR A 78 -8.30 -7.81 8.96
N CYS A 79 -9.60 -7.62 9.19
CA CYS A 79 -10.45 -8.63 9.79
C CYS A 79 -11.45 -9.13 8.75
N VAL A 80 -11.87 -10.38 8.92
CA VAL A 80 -13.01 -10.98 8.23
C VAL A 80 -14.14 -11.11 9.23
N TYR A 81 -15.34 -10.69 8.86
CA TYR A 81 -16.51 -10.67 9.72
C TYR A 81 -17.73 -11.31 9.05
N GLU A 82 -18.63 -11.77 9.87
CA GLU A 82 -19.92 -12.35 9.51
C GLU A 82 -21.04 -11.52 10.09
N PHE A 83 -22.09 -11.28 9.31
CA PHE A 83 -23.38 -10.85 9.77
C PHE A 83 -24.35 -12.01 9.62
N THR A 84 -25.09 -12.32 10.68
CA THR A 84 -26.21 -13.27 10.65
C THR A 84 -27.50 -12.50 10.87
N PHE A 85 -28.38 -12.56 9.89
CA PHE A 85 -29.66 -11.87 9.89
C PHE A 85 -30.73 -12.69 10.61
N PRO A 86 -31.83 -12.08 11.13
CA PRO A 86 -32.92 -12.78 11.82
C PRO A 86 -33.57 -13.88 10.99
N ASN A 87 -33.52 -13.80 9.67
CA ASN A 87 -34.01 -14.84 8.74
C ASN A 87 -33.00 -15.97 8.47
N GLY A 88 -31.86 -15.99 9.19
CA GLY A 88 -30.80 -16.98 9.05
C GLY A 88 -29.83 -16.76 7.88
N LYS A 89 -30.09 -15.79 7.00
CA LYS A 89 -29.18 -15.47 5.91
C LYS A 89 -27.90 -14.82 6.43
N LYS A 90 -26.82 -14.99 5.66
CA LYS A 90 -25.50 -14.51 6.05
C LYS A 90 -24.90 -13.51 5.07
N TYR A 91 -24.02 -12.68 5.58
CA TYR A 91 -23.13 -11.82 4.80
C TYR A 91 -21.72 -11.87 5.37
N TYR A 92 -20.75 -12.03 4.52
CA TYR A 92 -19.33 -11.97 4.88
C TYR A 92 -18.69 -10.73 4.27
N GLY A 93 -17.74 -10.17 4.98
CA GLY A 93 -16.97 -9.03 4.50
C GLY A 93 -15.63 -8.95 5.18
N MET A 94 -14.73 -8.16 4.58
CA MET A 94 -13.44 -7.84 5.17
C MET A 94 -13.24 -6.32 5.26
N THR A 95 -12.49 -5.88 6.27
CA THR A 95 -12.14 -4.46 6.45
C THR A 95 -10.91 -4.29 7.32
N ILE A 96 -10.25 -3.16 7.20
CA ILE A 96 -9.21 -2.71 8.15
C ILE A 96 -9.79 -1.88 9.31
N ASN A 97 -11.04 -1.43 9.19
CA ASN A 97 -11.68 -0.57 10.16
C ASN A 97 -13.18 -0.90 10.25
N THR A 98 -13.55 -1.69 11.25
CA THR A 98 -14.94 -2.10 11.48
C THR A 98 -15.83 -0.92 11.82
N VAL A 99 -15.36 0.03 12.63
CA VAL A 99 -16.13 1.21 13.02
C VAL A 99 -16.47 2.06 11.79
N GLY A 100 -15.46 2.38 10.97
CA GLY A 100 -15.64 3.16 9.74
C GLY A 100 -16.43 2.40 8.67
N ARG A 101 -16.32 1.06 8.61
CA ARG A 101 -17.03 0.24 7.62
C ARG A 101 -18.49 0.01 8.01
N TRP A 102 -18.76 -0.27 9.28
CA TRP A 102 -20.09 -0.63 9.74
C TRP A 102 -21.02 0.57 9.90
N GLN A 103 -20.59 1.63 10.59
CA GLN A 103 -21.34 2.89 10.77
C GLN A 103 -22.84 2.65 11.07
N GLU A 104 -23.15 1.68 11.95
CA GLU A 104 -24.52 1.27 12.23
C GLU A 104 -25.31 0.84 10.96
N GLY A 105 -24.61 0.19 10.02
CA GLY A 105 -25.18 -0.26 8.75
C GLY A 105 -25.07 0.73 7.59
N ARG A 106 -24.78 2.01 7.87
CA ARG A 106 -24.70 3.06 6.82
C ARG A 106 -23.60 2.81 5.79
N GLY A 107 -22.52 2.11 6.17
CA GLY A 107 -21.44 1.73 5.27
C GLY A 107 -21.84 0.77 4.14
N TYR A 108 -23.08 0.27 4.14
CA TYR A 108 -23.62 -0.70 3.17
C TYR A 108 -24.76 -0.16 2.29
N LYS A 109 -25.13 1.11 2.43
CA LYS A 109 -26.29 1.72 1.77
C LYS A 109 -26.39 1.44 0.27
N ASN A 110 -25.26 1.34 -0.42
CA ASN A 110 -25.20 1.10 -1.88
C ASN A 110 -24.93 -0.36 -2.23
N GLN A 111 -25.14 -1.30 -1.31
CA GLN A 111 -24.93 -2.73 -1.51
C GLN A 111 -26.26 -3.49 -1.28
N PRO A 112 -26.47 -4.66 -1.90
CA PRO A 112 -27.66 -5.46 -1.66
C PRO A 112 -27.94 -5.77 -0.19
N VAL A 113 -26.88 -6.03 0.60
CA VAL A 113 -26.98 -6.23 2.05
C VAL A 113 -27.53 -4.99 2.78
N GLY A 114 -27.36 -3.79 2.24
CA GLY A 114 -27.90 -2.56 2.82
C GLY A 114 -29.41 -2.57 2.93
N LYS A 115 -30.11 -3.11 1.93
CA LYS A 115 -31.59 -3.26 1.98
C LYS A 115 -32.02 -4.20 3.10
N ALA A 116 -31.29 -5.30 3.30
CA ALA A 116 -31.58 -6.21 4.40
C ALA A 116 -31.30 -5.57 5.77
N ILE A 117 -30.24 -4.73 5.87
CA ILE A 117 -29.96 -3.97 7.09
C ILE A 117 -31.10 -2.98 7.41
N GLU A 118 -31.64 -2.30 6.40
CA GLU A 118 -32.80 -1.40 6.55
C GLU A 118 -34.06 -2.16 6.97
N GLU A 119 -34.30 -3.35 6.41
CA GLU A 119 -35.46 -4.19 6.72
C GLU A 119 -35.44 -4.75 8.13
N PHE A 120 -34.30 -5.30 8.57
CA PHE A 120 -34.21 -5.99 9.87
C PHE A 120 -33.77 -5.11 11.03
N GLY A 121 -33.17 -3.95 10.75
CA GLY A 121 -32.51 -3.09 11.75
C GLY A 121 -31.11 -3.56 12.12
N TRP A 122 -30.17 -2.64 12.20
CA TRP A 122 -28.76 -2.93 12.52
C TRP A 122 -28.60 -3.64 13.85
N GLU A 123 -29.38 -3.29 14.83
CA GLU A 123 -29.38 -3.82 16.21
C GLU A 123 -29.75 -5.30 16.27
N ASN A 124 -30.60 -5.78 15.34
CA ASN A 124 -31.11 -7.14 15.31
C ASN A 124 -30.21 -8.11 14.50
N ILE A 125 -29.13 -7.61 13.91
CA ILE A 125 -28.18 -8.40 13.15
C ILE A 125 -27.05 -8.83 14.10
N GLU A 126 -26.78 -10.12 14.17
CA GLU A 126 -25.59 -10.63 14.88
C GLU A 126 -24.32 -10.32 14.07
N LYS A 127 -23.30 -9.78 14.73
CA LYS A 127 -22.02 -9.42 14.13
C LYS A 127 -20.91 -10.21 14.80
N ARG A 128 -20.15 -10.95 14.02
CA ARG A 128 -19.05 -11.76 14.53
C ARG A 128 -17.77 -11.50 13.72
N ILE A 129 -16.66 -11.26 14.41
CA ILE A 129 -15.33 -11.29 13.80
C ILE A 129 -14.90 -12.75 13.72
N ILE A 130 -14.59 -13.21 12.50
CA ILE A 130 -14.15 -14.58 12.22
C ILE A 130 -12.64 -14.72 12.37
N ALA A 131 -11.91 -13.74 11.85
CA ALA A 131 -10.45 -13.69 11.90
C ALA A 131 -9.95 -12.26 11.88
N GLU A 132 -8.84 -12.00 12.54
CA GLU A 132 -8.22 -10.68 12.68
C GLU A 132 -6.73 -10.73 12.34
N ASN A 133 -6.11 -9.55 12.23
CA ASN A 133 -4.67 -9.39 12.00
C ASN A 133 -4.19 -10.08 10.71
N LEU A 134 -4.98 -10.00 9.65
CA LEU A 134 -4.72 -10.68 8.39
C LEU A 134 -4.11 -9.74 7.36
N ALA A 135 -3.14 -10.23 6.60
CA ALA A 135 -2.77 -9.60 5.33
C ALA A 135 -3.98 -9.59 4.38
N LYS A 136 -4.11 -8.57 3.53
CA LYS A 136 -5.24 -8.40 2.60
C LYS A 136 -5.53 -9.65 1.77
N ALA A 137 -4.48 -10.32 1.26
CA ALA A 137 -4.62 -11.52 0.44
C ALA A 137 -5.27 -12.67 1.23
N ASN A 138 -4.86 -12.87 2.49
CA ASN A 138 -5.42 -13.90 3.37
C ASN A 138 -6.86 -13.57 3.77
N ALA A 139 -7.16 -12.32 4.10
CA ALA A 139 -8.52 -11.88 4.39
C ALA A 139 -9.46 -12.11 3.21
N SER A 140 -9.03 -11.75 1.99
CA SER A 140 -9.80 -11.98 0.76
C SER A 140 -9.99 -13.47 0.45
N LEU A 141 -8.99 -14.31 0.71
CA LEU A 141 -9.10 -15.75 0.53
C LEU A 141 -10.13 -16.33 1.50
N ILE A 142 -10.05 -15.99 2.79
CA ILE A 142 -10.98 -16.44 3.82
C ILE A 142 -12.40 -15.98 3.51
N GLU A 143 -12.61 -14.70 3.20
CA GLU A 143 -13.92 -14.15 2.83
C GLU A 143 -14.55 -14.94 1.67
N ARG A 144 -13.83 -15.11 0.56
CA ARG A 144 -14.33 -15.86 -0.62
C ARG A 144 -14.62 -17.34 -0.29
N THR A 145 -13.80 -17.96 0.54
CA THR A 145 -13.99 -19.34 0.95
C THR A 145 -15.27 -19.49 1.77
N LEU A 146 -15.51 -18.58 2.72
CA LEU A 146 -16.73 -18.55 3.52
C LEU A 146 -17.98 -18.33 2.67
N ILE A 147 -17.93 -17.37 1.74
CA ILE A 147 -19.04 -17.10 0.82
C ILE A 147 -19.40 -18.35 0.02
N LYS A 148 -18.42 -19.03 -0.56
CA LYS A 148 -18.63 -20.27 -1.33
C LYS A 148 -19.13 -21.42 -0.46
N ALA A 149 -18.52 -21.62 0.71
CA ALA A 149 -18.87 -22.73 1.60
C ALA A 149 -20.30 -22.62 2.15
N THR A 150 -20.78 -21.39 2.37
CA THR A 150 -22.13 -21.12 2.91
C THR A 150 -23.17 -20.82 1.83
N GLY A 151 -22.73 -20.57 0.58
CA GLY A 151 -23.61 -20.15 -0.51
C GLY A 151 -24.21 -18.76 -0.29
N SER A 152 -23.55 -17.90 0.51
CA SER A 152 -24.13 -16.60 0.87
C SER A 152 -24.20 -15.59 -0.31
N ASP A 153 -23.66 -15.95 -1.46
CA ASP A 153 -23.84 -15.27 -2.76
C ASP A 153 -25.12 -15.71 -3.49
N MET A 154 -25.82 -16.72 -3.00
CA MET A 154 -27.11 -17.16 -3.52
C MET A 154 -28.26 -16.45 -2.78
N PRO A 155 -29.29 -15.90 -3.49
CA PRO A 155 -30.36 -15.12 -2.87
C PRO A 155 -31.13 -15.84 -1.75
N GLY A 156 -31.14 -17.18 -1.76
CA GLY A 156 -31.78 -18.00 -0.72
C GLY A 156 -31.00 -18.06 0.59
N PHE A 157 -29.67 -17.90 0.55
CA PHE A 157 -28.75 -18.20 1.65
C PHE A 157 -28.00 -17.01 2.19
N GLY A 158 -27.88 -15.93 1.44
CA GLY A 158 -27.12 -14.76 1.86
C GLY A 158 -27.34 -13.48 1.07
N TYR A 159 -26.50 -12.51 1.36
CA TYR A 159 -26.54 -11.16 0.81
C TYR A 159 -25.23 -10.73 0.15
N ASN A 160 -24.29 -11.64 -0.04
CA ASN A 160 -23.10 -11.37 -0.83
C ASN A 160 -23.47 -11.33 -2.33
N VAL A 161 -22.72 -10.55 -3.09
CA VAL A 161 -22.77 -10.53 -4.57
C VAL A 161 -21.34 -10.52 -5.09
N PHE A 162 -21.11 -11.20 -6.19
CA PHE A 162 -19.88 -11.18 -6.96
C PHE A 162 -20.11 -10.45 -8.27
#